data_4a78430363ba5836061f8d3fa1c7907e
#
_entry.id   4a78430363ba5836061f8d3fa1c7907e
#
_cell.length_a   1.000
_cell.length_b   1.000
_cell.length_c   1.000
_cell.angle_alpha   90.00
_cell.angle_beta   90.00
_cell.angle_gamma   90.00
#
_symmetry.space_group_name_H-M   'P 1'
#
loop_
_entity.id
_entity.type
_entity.pdbx_description
1 polymer ?
#
loop_
_entity_poly.entity_id
_entity_poly.type
_entity_poly.pdbx_seq_one_letter_code
_entity_poly.pdbx_strand_id
1 'polypeptide(L)'
;MYLAKFDENGYRTETYIAAEYTEEQKSQMYADGFVDLSEEDWNYYVGNMGAGDNGTGYIRDAVTGKPVSAPPAPKPSKAQRIAQLEKDFESARFAIGTYYMEAVLDGNVEVQKDLQGELAELKEQFESDVAAIMSEEE
;
A
#
# COMPACT_ATOMS: atom_id res chain seq x y z
N MET A 1 -3.78 -29.67 9.51
CA MET A 1 -2.73 -29.43 8.50
C MET A 1 -3.32 -28.84 7.24
N TYR A 2 -2.55 -28.03 6.57
CA TYR A 2 -2.96 -27.30 5.36
C TYR A 2 -2.02 -27.62 4.20
N LEU A 3 -2.48 -27.36 2.99
CA LEU A 3 -1.68 -27.40 1.78
C LEU A 3 -1.63 -25.97 1.22
N ALA A 4 -0.46 -25.46 0.96
CA ALA A 4 -0.28 -24.10 0.50
C ALA A 4 0.64 -24.02 -0.71
N LYS A 5 0.40 -23.03 -1.54
CA LYS A 5 1.23 -22.71 -2.69
C LYS A 5 1.83 -21.30 -2.52
N PHE A 6 3.09 -21.17 -2.89
CA PHE A 6 3.84 -19.93 -2.78
C PHE A 6 4.39 -19.54 -4.15
N ASP A 7 4.50 -18.24 -4.38
CA ASP A 7 5.11 -17.74 -5.62
C ASP A 7 6.66 -17.78 -5.52
N GLU A 8 7.31 -17.35 -6.57
CA GLU A 8 8.79 -17.32 -6.64
C GLU A 8 9.43 -16.43 -5.59
N ASN A 9 8.69 -15.45 -5.04
CA ASN A 9 9.16 -14.53 -4.01
C ASN A 9 8.78 -14.98 -2.60
N GLY A 10 8.13 -16.13 -2.47
CA GLY A 10 7.73 -16.69 -1.19
C GLY A 10 6.38 -16.24 -0.66
N TYR A 11 5.63 -15.44 -1.42
CA TYR A 11 4.28 -15.03 -1.02
C TYR A 11 3.27 -16.14 -1.24
N ARG A 12 2.41 -16.35 -0.24
CA ARG A 12 1.36 -17.37 -0.31
C ARG A 12 0.29 -16.94 -1.32
N THR A 13 -0.02 -17.84 -2.24
CA THR A 13 -1.03 -17.58 -3.27
C THR A 13 -2.32 -18.35 -3.03
N GLU A 14 -2.22 -19.59 -2.49
CA GLU A 14 -3.37 -20.46 -2.25
C GLU A 14 -3.16 -21.26 -0.97
N THR A 15 -4.24 -21.56 -0.25
CA THR A 15 -4.23 -22.40 0.93
C THR A 15 -5.52 -23.24 0.98
N TYR A 16 -5.37 -24.54 1.25
CA TYR A 16 -6.48 -25.48 1.37
C TYR A 16 -6.33 -26.34 2.63
N ILE A 17 -7.45 -26.81 3.14
CA ILE A 17 -7.47 -27.73 4.28
C ILE A 17 -7.17 -29.15 3.77
N ALA A 18 -6.06 -29.71 4.22
CA ALA A 18 -5.57 -31.00 3.73
C ALA A 18 -6.59 -32.14 3.91
N ALA A 19 -7.36 -32.12 5.00
CA ALA A 19 -8.34 -33.15 5.30
C ALA A 19 -9.51 -33.24 4.30
N GLU A 20 -9.69 -32.22 3.47
CA GLU A 20 -10.77 -32.18 2.47
C GLU A 20 -10.40 -32.91 1.16
N TYR A 21 -9.16 -33.41 1.05
CA TYR A 21 -8.63 -34.01 -0.16
C TYR A 21 -8.22 -35.47 0.05
N THR A 22 -8.38 -36.28 -0.99
CA THR A 22 -7.90 -37.66 -1.01
C THR A 22 -6.38 -37.69 -1.21
N GLU A 23 -5.73 -38.81 -0.89
CA GLU A 23 -4.30 -39.00 -1.11
C GLU A 23 -3.91 -38.79 -2.58
N GLU A 24 -4.77 -39.25 -3.52
CA GLU A 24 -4.56 -39.04 -4.93
C GLU A 24 -4.61 -37.56 -5.33
N GLN A 25 -5.59 -36.83 -4.81
CA GLN A 25 -5.73 -35.39 -5.01
C GLN A 25 -4.53 -34.64 -4.43
N LYS A 26 -4.09 -34.98 -3.22
CA LYS A 26 -2.90 -34.40 -2.58
C LYS A 26 -1.64 -34.62 -3.40
N SER A 27 -1.47 -35.84 -3.95
CA SER A 27 -0.34 -36.15 -4.82
C SER A 27 -0.29 -35.23 -6.05
N GLN A 28 -1.45 -34.95 -6.65
CA GLN A 28 -1.55 -34.02 -7.77
C GLN A 28 -1.21 -32.59 -7.32
N MET A 29 -1.68 -32.18 -6.15
CA MET A 29 -1.38 -30.85 -5.60
C MET A 29 0.12 -30.68 -5.35
N TYR A 30 0.79 -31.70 -4.79
CA TYR A 30 2.25 -31.65 -4.60
C TYR A 30 2.97 -31.51 -5.95
N ALA A 31 2.50 -32.20 -6.97
CA ALA A 31 3.07 -32.08 -8.30
C ALA A 31 2.89 -30.68 -8.89
N ASP A 32 1.83 -29.99 -8.50
CA ASP A 32 1.53 -28.62 -8.91
C ASP A 32 2.27 -27.56 -8.07
N GLY A 33 3.07 -27.98 -7.11
CA GLY A 33 3.90 -27.08 -6.31
C GLY A 33 3.36 -26.75 -4.92
N PHE A 34 2.27 -27.38 -4.48
CA PHE A 34 1.78 -27.22 -3.11
C PHE A 34 2.73 -27.89 -2.11
N VAL A 35 2.82 -27.33 -0.94
CA VAL A 35 3.61 -27.86 0.17
C VAL A 35 2.75 -28.01 1.42
N ASP A 36 3.14 -28.90 2.31
CA ASP A 36 2.48 -29.06 3.60
C ASP A 36 2.71 -27.81 4.45
N LEU A 37 1.67 -27.39 5.14
CA LEU A 37 1.70 -26.23 6.02
C LEU A 37 1.11 -26.63 7.37
N SER A 38 1.91 -26.50 8.42
CA SER A 38 1.45 -26.74 9.79
C SER A 38 0.48 -25.64 10.23
N GLU A 39 -0.32 -25.92 11.26
CA GLU A 39 -1.19 -24.92 11.85
C GLU A 39 -0.38 -23.75 12.43
N GLU A 40 0.76 -24.01 13.02
CA GLU A 40 1.67 -22.99 13.52
C GLU A 40 2.11 -22.03 12.41
N ASP A 41 2.58 -22.58 11.28
CA ASP A 41 3.03 -21.78 10.13
C ASP A 41 1.84 -21.07 9.46
N TRP A 42 0.69 -21.73 9.39
CA TRP A 42 -0.55 -21.12 8.87
C TRP A 42 -0.90 -19.82 9.61
N ASN A 43 -0.67 -19.79 10.94
CA ASN A 43 -0.94 -18.60 11.75
C ASN A 43 -0.08 -17.40 11.35
N TYR A 44 1.12 -17.62 10.85
CA TYR A 44 1.96 -16.53 10.33
C TYR A 44 1.40 -15.95 9.04
N TYR A 45 0.94 -16.78 8.11
CA TYR A 45 0.48 -16.31 6.80
C TYR A 45 -0.96 -15.81 6.80
N VAL A 46 -1.82 -16.43 7.56
CA VAL A 46 -3.28 -16.20 7.47
C VAL A 46 -3.89 -15.79 8.81
N GLY A 47 -3.29 -16.23 9.91
CA GLY A 47 -3.86 -16.11 11.25
C GLY A 47 -3.42 -14.86 12.02
N ASN A 48 -3.09 -15.05 13.29
CA ASN A 48 -3.01 -13.98 14.27
C ASN A 48 -1.59 -13.56 14.67
N MET A 49 -0.56 -13.95 13.92
CA MET A 49 0.82 -13.62 14.25
C MET A 49 1.23 -12.20 13.83
N GLY A 50 0.29 -11.42 13.32
CA GLY A 50 0.53 -10.03 12.97
C GLY A 50 1.05 -9.83 11.55
N ALA A 51 1.64 -8.68 11.30
CA ALA A 51 2.09 -8.27 9.98
C ALA A 51 3.61 -8.37 9.76
N GLY A 52 4.34 -9.02 10.68
CA GLY A 52 5.78 -9.15 10.60
C GLY A 52 6.54 -7.89 11.03
N ASP A 53 7.86 -7.94 10.98
CA ASP A 53 8.73 -6.86 11.44
C ASP A 53 8.61 -5.57 10.63
N ASN A 54 8.22 -5.71 9.37
CA ASN A 54 8.14 -4.58 8.43
C ASN A 54 6.69 -4.15 8.09
N GLY A 55 5.69 -4.77 8.73
CA GLY A 55 4.28 -4.47 8.47
C GLY A 55 3.77 -4.98 7.13
N THR A 56 4.55 -5.78 6.41
CA THR A 56 4.22 -6.30 5.07
C THR A 56 3.82 -7.77 5.06
N GLY A 57 3.70 -8.39 6.24
CA GLY A 57 3.32 -9.80 6.40
C GLY A 57 4.51 -10.73 6.42
N TYR A 58 4.23 -12.00 6.12
CA TYR A 58 5.23 -13.07 6.15
C TYR A 58 5.33 -13.74 4.79
N ILE A 59 6.55 -14.17 4.45
CA ILE A 59 6.83 -14.97 3.26
C ILE A 59 7.51 -16.27 3.68
N ARG A 60 7.53 -17.26 2.78
CA ARG A 60 8.23 -18.53 2.99
C ARG A 60 9.70 -18.36 2.60
N ASP A 61 10.60 -18.71 3.52
CA ASP A 61 12.03 -18.74 3.24
C ASP A 61 12.34 -19.94 2.34
N ALA A 62 13.01 -19.70 1.22
CA ALA A 62 13.31 -20.74 0.22
C ALA A 62 14.29 -21.80 0.75
N VAL A 63 15.11 -21.46 1.73
CA VAL A 63 16.12 -22.37 2.30
C VAL A 63 15.54 -23.21 3.42
N THR A 64 14.86 -22.57 4.38
CA THR A 64 14.36 -23.27 5.58
C THR A 64 12.92 -23.75 5.45
N GLY A 65 12.15 -23.17 4.50
CA GLY A 65 10.73 -23.44 4.35
C GLY A 65 9.86 -22.83 5.44
N LYS A 66 10.42 -21.99 6.30
CA LYS A 66 9.73 -21.39 7.45
C LYS A 66 9.24 -19.97 7.16
N PRO A 67 8.20 -19.51 7.87
CA PRO A 67 7.76 -18.13 7.77
C PRO A 67 8.83 -17.16 8.24
N VAL A 68 9.09 -16.13 7.45
CA VAL A 68 9.97 -15.01 7.82
C VAL A 68 9.26 -13.71 7.45
N SER A 69 9.62 -12.62 8.12
CA SER A 69 9.03 -11.30 7.81
C SER A 69 9.34 -10.91 6.38
N ALA A 70 8.30 -10.50 5.64
CA ALA A 70 8.47 -10.01 4.28
C ALA A 70 9.30 -8.73 4.25
N PRO A 71 9.99 -8.44 3.13
CA PRO A 71 10.75 -7.20 3.01
C PRO A 71 9.85 -5.97 3.18
N PRO A 72 10.40 -4.81 3.62
CA PRO A 72 9.61 -3.60 3.71
C PRO A 72 9.09 -3.18 2.34
N ALA A 73 7.94 -2.49 2.33
CA ALA A 73 7.37 -1.96 1.09
C ALA A 73 8.37 -1.01 0.42
N PRO A 74 8.46 -1.01 -0.93
CA PRO A 74 9.31 -0.07 -1.63
C PRO A 74 8.91 1.36 -1.29
N LYS A 75 9.90 2.23 -1.07
CA LYS A 75 9.64 3.66 -0.86
C LYS A 75 9.12 4.26 -2.16
N PRO A 76 8.12 5.18 -2.10
CA PRO A 76 7.65 5.87 -3.29
C PRO A 76 8.80 6.61 -3.99
N SER A 77 8.83 6.56 -5.32
CA SER A 77 9.80 7.31 -6.11
C SER A 77 9.53 8.81 -6.01
N LYS A 78 10.52 9.64 -6.39
CA LYS A 78 10.32 11.09 -6.49
C LYS A 78 9.13 11.43 -7.40
N ALA A 79 9.03 10.77 -8.56
CA ALA A 79 7.92 10.97 -9.48
C ALA A 79 6.57 10.65 -8.86
N GLN A 80 6.46 9.57 -8.10
CA GLN A 80 5.23 9.20 -7.40
C GLN A 80 4.87 10.20 -6.30
N ARG A 81 5.86 10.68 -5.55
CA ARG A 81 5.65 11.68 -4.49
C ARG A 81 5.20 13.01 -5.08
N ILE A 82 5.78 13.44 -6.19
CA ILE A 82 5.38 14.66 -6.89
C ILE A 82 3.97 14.52 -7.45
N ALA A 83 3.65 13.37 -8.05
CA ALA A 83 2.30 13.10 -8.56
C ALA A 83 1.25 13.17 -7.44
N GLN A 84 1.57 12.68 -6.24
CA GLN A 84 0.68 12.79 -5.08
C GLN A 84 0.50 14.24 -4.64
N LEU A 85 1.57 15.03 -4.62
CA LEU A 85 1.49 16.46 -4.32
C LEU A 85 0.62 17.20 -5.34
N GLU A 86 0.76 16.89 -6.63
CA GLU A 86 -0.06 17.47 -7.69
C GLU A 86 -1.54 17.15 -7.47
N LYS A 87 -1.85 15.91 -7.14
CA LYS A 87 -3.21 15.47 -6.87
C LYS A 87 -3.80 16.20 -5.66
N ASP A 88 -3.04 16.30 -4.58
CA ASP A 88 -3.46 16.98 -3.36
C ASP A 88 -3.65 18.48 -3.62
N PHE A 89 -2.75 19.09 -4.38
CA PHE A 89 -2.85 20.49 -4.79
C PHE A 89 -4.11 20.75 -5.62
N GLU A 90 -4.39 19.92 -6.62
CA GLU A 90 -5.60 20.08 -7.46
C GLU A 90 -6.87 19.91 -6.65
N SER A 91 -6.92 18.99 -5.70
CA SER A 91 -8.05 18.79 -4.80
C SER A 91 -8.28 20.00 -3.90
N ALA A 92 -7.22 20.54 -3.32
CA ALA A 92 -7.28 21.72 -2.46
C ALA A 92 -7.69 22.97 -3.25
N ARG A 93 -7.11 23.13 -4.43
CA ARG A 93 -7.46 24.24 -5.35
C ARG A 93 -8.93 24.20 -5.75
N PHE A 94 -9.44 23.03 -6.06
CA PHE A 94 -10.85 22.84 -6.41
C PHE A 94 -11.78 23.26 -5.26
N ALA A 95 -11.45 22.87 -4.03
CA ALA A 95 -12.22 23.23 -2.84
C ALA A 95 -12.22 24.75 -2.64
N ILE A 96 -11.07 25.40 -2.77
CA ILE A 96 -10.95 26.86 -2.65
C ILE A 96 -11.80 27.53 -3.74
N GLY A 97 -11.75 27.02 -4.98
CA GLY A 97 -12.54 27.54 -6.11
C GLY A 97 -14.04 27.47 -5.85
N THR A 98 -14.51 26.39 -5.24
CA THR A 98 -15.92 26.21 -4.89
C THR A 98 -16.36 27.25 -3.86
N TYR A 99 -15.61 27.43 -2.79
CA TYR A 99 -15.91 28.43 -1.76
C TYR A 99 -15.81 29.86 -2.32
N TYR A 100 -14.85 30.11 -3.19
CA TYR A 100 -14.72 31.40 -3.86
C TYR A 100 -15.95 31.73 -4.69
N MET A 101 -16.46 30.78 -5.46
CA MET A 101 -17.67 30.94 -6.25
C MET A 101 -18.87 31.29 -5.36
N GLU A 102 -19.04 30.59 -4.23
CA GLU A 102 -20.08 30.91 -3.25
C GLU A 102 -19.95 32.34 -2.74
N ALA A 103 -18.72 32.75 -2.38
CA ALA A 103 -18.45 34.11 -1.91
C ALA A 103 -18.77 35.17 -2.96
N VAL A 104 -18.51 34.88 -4.23
CA VAL A 104 -18.87 35.75 -5.34
C VAL A 104 -20.41 35.90 -5.45
N LEU A 105 -21.13 34.79 -5.41
CA LEU A 105 -22.60 34.77 -5.48
C LEU A 105 -23.24 35.49 -4.30
N ASP A 106 -22.66 35.42 -3.13
CA ASP A 106 -23.13 36.07 -1.91
C ASP A 106 -22.66 37.52 -1.79
N GLY A 107 -21.81 38.00 -2.70
CA GLY A 107 -21.22 39.34 -2.66
C GLY A 107 -20.27 39.55 -1.51
N ASN A 108 -19.70 38.47 -0.95
CA ASN A 108 -18.80 38.55 0.22
C ASN A 108 -17.35 38.78 -0.23
N VAL A 109 -16.98 40.04 -0.39
CA VAL A 109 -15.67 40.47 -0.87
C VAL A 109 -14.55 40.10 0.10
N GLU A 110 -14.81 40.13 1.40
CA GLU A 110 -13.83 39.80 2.42
C GLU A 110 -13.40 38.35 2.35
N VAL A 111 -14.36 37.43 2.25
CA VAL A 111 -14.10 36.00 2.07
C VAL A 111 -13.39 35.74 0.73
N GLN A 112 -13.75 36.44 -0.34
CA GLN A 112 -13.04 36.33 -1.62
C GLN A 112 -11.55 36.64 -1.47
N LYS A 113 -11.21 37.68 -0.75
CA LYS A 113 -9.81 38.06 -0.49
C LYS A 113 -9.07 37.02 0.36
N ASP A 114 -9.73 36.50 1.38
CA ASP A 114 -9.16 35.46 2.24
C ASP A 114 -8.84 34.19 1.43
N LEU A 115 -9.76 33.78 0.55
CA LEU A 115 -9.58 32.60 -0.31
C LEU A 115 -8.48 32.81 -1.35
N GLN A 116 -8.34 34.03 -1.89
CA GLN A 116 -7.22 34.36 -2.79
C GLN A 116 -5.88 34.25 -2.06
N GLY A 117 -5.83 34.68 -0.81
CA GLY A 117 -4.65 34.53 0.05
C GLY A 117 -4.31 33.06 0.32
N GLU A 118 -5.31 32.24 0.63
CA GLU A 118 -5.13 30.80 0.84
C GLU A 118 -4.61 30.11 -0.43
N LEU A 119 -5.12 30.49 -1.59
CA LEU A 119 -4.64 29.93 -2.87
C LEU A 119 -3.17 30.31 -3.12
N ALA A 120 -2.79 31.56 -2.84
CA ALA A 120 -1.41 32.00 -3.00
C ALA A 120 -0.46 31.21 -2.08
N GLU A 121 -0.85 31.01 -0.82
CA GLU A 121 -0.08 30.19 0.13
C GLU A 121 0.01 28.73 -0.32
N LEU A 122 -1.08 28.17 -0.81
CA LEU A 122 -1.12 26.81 -1.33
C LEU A 122 -0.15 26.61 -2.50
N LYS A 123 -0.12 27.55 -3.45
CA LYS A 123 0.81 27.53 -4.58
C LYS A 123 2.26 27.61 -4.13
N GLU A 124 2.55 28.50 -3.20
CA GLU A 124 3.90 28.67 -2.65
C GLU A 124 4.35 27.40 -1.93
N GLN A 125 3.48 26.81 -1.11
CA GLN A 125 3.79 25.57 -0.41
C GLN A 125 4.00 24.39 -1.39
N PHE A 126 3.17 24.29 -2.40
CA PHE A 126 3.31 23.26 -3.44
C PHE A 126 4.66 23.38 -4.15
N GLU A 127 5.03 24.57 -4.61
CA GLU A 127 6.32 24.81 -5.27
C GLU A 127 7.50 24.48 -4.35
N SER A 128 7.41 24.85 -3.07
CA SER A 128 8.42 24.55 -2.07
C SER A 128 8.57 23.04 -1.85
N ASP A 129 7.45 22.32 -1.72
CA ASP A 129 7.45 20.88 -1.49
C ASP A 129 8.01 20.13 -2.70
N VAL A 130 7.66 20.52 -3.92
CA VAL A 130 8.21 19.94 -5.14
C VAL A 130 9.73 20.19 -5.23
N ALA A 131 10.16 21.39 -4.94
CA ALA A 131 11.58 21.75 -4.96
C ALA A 131 12.37 20.92 -3.93
N ALA A 132 11.81 20.71 -2.74
CA ALA A 132 12.44 19.89 -1.70
C ALA A 132 12.61 18.44 -2.16
N ILE A 133 11.59 17.85 -2.80
CA ILE A 133 11.68 16.48 -3.35
C ILE A 133 12.71 16.41 -4.47
N MET A 134 12.71 17.38 -5.38
CA MET A 134 13.65 17.41 -6.51
C MET A 134 15.11 17.54 -6.05
N SER A 135 15.35 18.17 -4.90
CA SER A 135 16.69 18.35 -4.35
C SER A 135 17.20 17.15 -3.56
N GLU A 136 16.36 16.17 -3.24
CA GLU A 136 16.77 14.96 -2.52
C GLU A 136 17.69 14.11 -3.39
N GLU A 137 18.70 13.52 -2.77
CA GLU A 137 19.55 12.52 -3.43
C GLU A 137 18.83 11.17 -3.50
N GLU A 138 19.04 10.47 -4.60
CA GLU A 138 18.50 9.11 -4.77
C GLU A 138 19.33 8.05 -4.02
#